data_6897af207e6379fa9a7c814072efed36
#
_entry.id   6897af207e6379fa9a7c814072efed36
#
_cell.length_a   1.000
_cell.length_b   1.000
_cell.length_c   1.000
_cell.angle_alpha   90.00
_cell.angle_beta   90.00
_cell.angle_gamma   90.00
#
_symmetry.space_group_name_H-M   'P 1'
#
loop_
_entity.id
_entity.type
_entity.pdbx_description
1 polymer ?
#
loop_
_entity_poly.entity_id
_entity_poly.type
_entity_poly.pdbx_seq_one_letter_code
_entity_poly.pdbx_strand_id
1 'polypeptide(L)'
;EKLDIPIPMAWDRSGHRVSGPAIAMGAQMFDAAGEPALVDDGLKEMTQRLYDWHQDGTMSKELWGSVSGSTYLGANEDFANAQVVMYMSGSWQIPQFADKIGDAFDWWAVPAPCGAAACTGMPGGAALVAMKDTKHPAEVGKLMDFLAQEESLAEFYGKTLFIPGHLKLATGGVDFATDDPRAKHALQTFSGAVPTISSVAFDLQGYKNNRVMFNALISRLNEAIVGELTLDQAYARMEEDIANQLAEKALE
;
A
#
# COMPACT_ATOMS: atom_id res chain seq x y z
N GLU A 1 30.61 1.77 7.42
CA GLU A 1 30.76 2.85 6.43
C GLU A 1 29.49 3.68 6.45
N LYS A 2 29.60 4.99 6.62
CA LYS A 2 28.43 5.85 6.72
C LYS A 2 27.99 6.18 5.29
N LEU A 3 26.76 5.79 4.93
CA LEU A 3 26.20 6.18 3.64
C LEU A 3 25.95 7.69 3.64
N ASP A 4 26.39 8.37 2.57
CA ASP A 4 26.13 9.80 2.37
C ASP A 4 24.79 10.01 1.66
N ILE A 5 23.72 9.45 2.26
CA ILE A 5 22.35 9.54 1.78
C ILE A 5 21.53 10.26 2.87
N PRO A 6 20.85 11.35 2.53
CA PRO A 6 20.30 12.26 3.53
C PRO A 6 19.07 11.70 4.28
N ILE A 7 18.29 10.82 3.64
CA ILE A 7 17.03 10.33 4.20
C ILE A 7 17.13 8.82 4.46
N PRO A 8 17.17 8.37 5.74
CA PRO A 8 17.27 6.96 6.06
C PRO A 8 16.07 6.14 5.56
N MET A 9 14.86 6.65 5.75
CA MET A 9 13.64 5.95 5.38
C MET A 9 12.56 6.90 4.88
N ALA A 10 11.85 6.47 3.85
CA ALA A 10 10.63 7.10 3.37
C ALA A 10 9.50 6.09 3.24
N TRP A 11 8.28 6.57 3.36
CA TRP A 11 7.07 5.77 3.30
C TRP A 11 5.98 6.51 2.55
N ASP A 12 5.19 5.79 1.75
CA ASP A 12 4.03 6.39 1.09
C ASP A 12 3.00 6.85 2.10
N ARG A 13 2.67 8.13 2.08
CA ARG A 13 1.67 8.73 2.97
C ARG A 13 0.26 8.28 2.59
N SER A 14 -0.18 7.19 3.17
CA SER A 14 -1.51 6.60 2.89
C SER A 14 -1.95 5.74 4.06
N GLY A 15 -3.23 5.82 4.45
CA GLY A 15 -3.80 4.92 5.45
C GLY A 15 -3.68 3.46 5.04
N HIS A 16 -3.83 3.16 3.76
CA HIS A 16 -3.58 1.82 3.22
C HIS A 16 -2.15 1.33 3.52
N ARG A 17 -1.11 2.18 3.39
CA ARG A 17 0.28 1.79 3.68
C ARG A 17 0.52 1.56 5.17
N VAL A 18 -0.10 2.37 6.02
CA VAL A 18 0.02 2.23 7.48
C VAL A 18 -0.73 1.00 7.99
N SER A 19 -1.86 0.64 7.37
CA SER A 19 -2.69 -0.49 7.80
C SER A 19 -1.98 -1.84 7.74
N GLY A 20 -1.18 -2.13 6.70
CA GLY A 20 -0.47 -3.40 6.59
C GLY A 20 0.44 -3.69 7.79
N PRO A 21 1.41 -2.81 8.09
CA PRO A 21 2.24 -2.94 9.28
C PRO A 21 1.48 -2.88 10.62
N ALA A 22 0.38 -2.09 10.71
CA ALA A 22 -0.47 -2.11 11.90
C ALA A 22 -1.11 -3.50 12.10
N ILE A 23 -1.62 -4.13 11.04
CA ILE A 23 -2.13 -5.51 11.06
C ILE A 23 -1.03 -6.49 11.44
N ALA A 24 0.19 -6.30 10.95
CA ALA A 24 1.33 -7.11 11.36
C ALA A 24 1.63 -6.99 12.87
N MET A 25 1.41 -5.82 13.47
CA MET A 25 1.50 -5.60 14.92
C MET A 25 0.29 -6.11 15.71
N GLY A 26 -0.80 -6.52 15.04
CA GLY A 26 -1.97 -7.12 15.67
C GLY A 26 -3.26 -6.32 15.53
N ALA A 27 -3.25 -5.22 14.77
CA ALA A 27 -4.48 -4.46 14.52
C ALA A 27 -5.55 -5.30 13.83
N GLN A 28 -6.79 -5.23 14.33
CA GLN A 28 -7.91 -5.99 13.83
C GLN A 28 -8.77 -5.23 12.82
N MET A 29 -8.72 -3.91 12.85
CA MET A 29 -9.46 -2.99 11.95
C MET A 29 -10.99 -3.04 12.07
N PHE A 30 -11.53 -4.12 12.58
CA PHE A 30 -12.97 -4.35 12.80
C PHE A 30 -13.21 -4.96 14.18
N ASP A 31 -14.36 -4.69 14.74
CA ASP A 31 -14.82 -5.34 15.97
C ASP A 31 -15.39 -6.74 15.71
N ALA A 32 -15.86 -7.40 16.77
CA ALA A 32 -16.46 -8.73 16.69
C ALA A 32 -17.78 -8.79 15.89
N ALA A 33 -18.42 -7.64 15.67
CA ALA A 33 -19.62 -7.51 14.85
C ALA A 33 -19.30 -7.22 13.36
N GLY A 34 -18.02 -7.00 13.03
CA GLY A 34 -17.54 -6.63 11.70
C GLY A 34 -17.70 -5.15 11.39
N GLU A 35 -17.95 -4.32 12.40
CA GLU A 35 -17.99 -2.87 12.24
C GLU A 35 -16.59 -2.27 12.37
N PRO A 36 -16.30 -1.16 11.67
CA PRO A 36 -15.01 -0.50 11.77
C PRO A 36 -14.62 -0.12 13.20
N ALA A 37 -13.49 -0.63 13.64
CA ALA A 37 -12.87 -0.35 14.94
C ALA A 37 -11.36 -0.16 14.69
N LEU A 38 -11.00 1.04 14.25
CA LEU A 38 -9.66 1.30 13.72
C LEU A 38 -8.60 1.36 14.83
N VAL A 39 -8.95 1.97 15.96
CA VAL A 39 -8.00 2.32 17.03
C VAL A 39 -7.92 1.20 18.06
N ASP A 40 -6.94 0.31 17.88
CA ASP A 40 -6.57 -0.74 18.82
C ASP A 40 -5.07 -0.67 19.17
N ASP A 41 -4.58 -1.61 19.98
CA ASP A 41 -3.19 -1.63 20.42
C ASP A 41 -2.21 -1.83 19.26
N GLY A 42 -2.55 -2.64 18.24
CA GLY A 42 -1.70 -2.86 17.07
C GLY A 42 -1.56 -1.61 16.21
N LEU A 43 -2.65 -0.86 16.01
CA LEU A 43 -2.59 0.43 15.33
C LEU A 43 -1.80 1.45 16.14
N LYS A 44 -2.04 1.54 17.45
CA LYS A 44 -1.31 2.47 18.33
C LYS A 44 0.18 2.20 18.32
N GLU A 45 0.60 0.94 18.39
CA GLU A 45 2.01 0.58 18.32
C GLU A 45 2.65 1.03 17.01
N MET A 46 2.00 0.78 15.87
CA MET A 46 2.56 1.16 14.58
C MET A 46 2.58 2.67 14.36
N THR A 47 1.53 3.37 14.73
CA THR A 47 1.45 4.83 14.56
C THR A 47 2.37 5.57 15.52
N GLN A 48 2.59 5.03 16.75
CA GLN A 48 3.61 5.56 17.66
C GLN A 48 5.02 5.44 17.05
N ARG A 49 5.36 4.29 16.45
CA ARG A 49 6.66 4.11 15.75
C ARG A 49 6.83 5.10 14.60
N LEU A 50 5.79 5.27 13.77
CA LEU A 50 5.81 6.25 12.68
C LEU A 50 6.00 7.68 13.22
N TYR A 51 5.29 8.03 14.26
CA TYR A 51 5.44 9.31 14.94
C TYR A 51 6.88 9.53 15.43
N ASP A 52 7.43 8.55 16.16
CA ASP A 52 8.78 8.62 16.71
C ASP A 52 9.85 8.76 15.61
N TRP A 53 9.73 8.00 14.51
CA TRP A 53 10.64 8.11 13.36
C TRP A 53 10.61 9.48 12.68
N HIS A 54 9.48 10.19 12.73
CA HIS A 54 9.41 11.56 12.25
C HIS A 54 9.94 12.58 13.28
N GLN A 55 9.96 12.24 14.56
CA GLN A 55 10.53 13.13 15.60
C GLN A 55 12.06 13.00 15.67
N ASP A 56 12.60 11.80 15.49
CA ASP A 56 14.05 11.53 15.61
C ASP A 56 14.83 11.72 14.30
N GLY A 57 14.15 12.02 13.19
CA GLY A 57 14.75 12.26 11.87
C GLY A 57 15.02 10.99 11.05
N THR A 58 14.57 9.81 11.50
CA THR A 58 14.60 8.57 10.68
C THR A 58 13.76 8.73 9.43
N MET A 59 12.63 9.44 9.55
CA MET A 59 11.79 9.84 8.41
C MET A 59 11.71 11.37 8.33
N SER A 60 11.75 11.90 7.11
CA SER A 60 11.67 13.35 6.87
C SER A 60 10.24 13.85 6.98
N LYS A 61 9.98 14.79 7.90
CA LYS A 61 8.69 15.50 7.99
C LYS A 61 8.42 16.34 6.73
N GLU A 62 9.44 16.90 6.12
CA GLU A 62 9.34 17.68 4.90
C GLU A 62 8.88 16.80 3.73
N LEU A 63 9.56 15.66 3.53
CA LEU A 63 9.17 14.70 2.51
C LEU A 63 7.76 14.15 2.77
N TRP A 64 7.43 13.82 4.01
CA TRP A 64 6.11 13.38 4.41
C TRP A 64 5.04 14.45 4.15
N GLY A 65 5.33 15.70 4.49
CA GLY A 65 4.42 16.84 4.32
C GLY A 65 4.18 17.24 2.87
N SER A 66 5.16 17.03 1.97
CA SER A 66 5.06 17.38 0.55
C SER A 66 4.03 16.55 -0.21
N VAL A 67 3.67 15.39 0.33
CA VAL A 67 2.67 14.48 -0.25
C VAL A 67 1.30 14.83 0.28
N SER A 68 0.49 15.56 -0.47
CA SER A 68 -0.88 15.92 -0.08
C SER A 68 -1.94 15.14 -0.84
N GLY A 69 -2.89 14.57 -0.12
CA GLY A 69 -4.11 13.99 -0.68
C GLY A 69 -3.86 12.77 -1.57
N SER A 70 -4.61 12.67 -2.66
CA SER A 70 -4.51 11.60 -3.65
C SER A 70 -3.41 11.83 -4.69
N THR A 71 -2.72 12.95 -4.65
CA THR A 71 -1.64 13.24 -5.58
C THR A 71 -0.34 12.71 -5.00
N TYR A 72 0.06 11.60 -5.52
CA TYR A 72 1.26 10.86 -5.16
C TYR A 72 2.48 11.47 -5.85
N LEU A 73 3.01 12.54 -5.29
CA LEU A 73 4.35 13.04 -5.63
C LEU A 73 5.28 12.43 -4.57
N GLY A 74 5.57 11.14 -4.74
CA GLY A 74 6.12 10.42 -3.64
C GLY A 74 7.63 10.40 -3.63
N ALA A 75 8.14 9.88 -2.55
CA ALA A 75 9.53 9.54 -2.33
C ALA A 75 10.14 8.61 -3.39
N ASN A 76 9.38 8.18 -4.40
CA ASN A 76 9.86 7.38 -5.52
C ASN A 76 10.92 8.12 -6.35
N GLU A 77 10.75 9.42 -6.59
CA GLU A 77 11.75 10.21 -7.29
C GLU A 77 13.01 10.38 -6.41
N ASP A 78 12.84 10.67 -5.12
CA ASP A 78 13.95 10.79 -4.19
C ASP A 78 14.69 9.45 -4.04
N PHE A 79 13.97 8.32 -4.00
CA PHE A 79 14.60 7.00 -4.01
C PHE A 79 15.36 6.74 -5.32
N ALA A 80 14.76 7.03 -6.47
CA ALA A 80 15.39 6.84 -7.78
C ALA A 80 16.63 7.74 -7.97
N ASN A 81 16.71 8.87 -7.24
CA ASN A 81 17.85 9.78 -7.22
C ASN A 81 18.84 9.51 -6.07
N ALA A 82 18.76 8.34 -5.43
CA ALA A 82 19.61 7.93 -4.30
C ALA A 82 19.58 8.90 -3.10
N GLN A 83 18.44 9.57 -2.86
CA GLN A 83 18.28 10.46 -1.70
C GLN A 83 17.66 9.74 -0.49
N VAL A 84 17.17 8.52 -0.69
CA VAL A 84 16.50 7.69 0.32
C VAL A 84 17.14 6.30 0.37
N VAL A 85 17.49 5.81 1.57
CA VAL A 85 18.11 4.48 1.73
C VAL A 85 17.06 3.38 1.64
N MET A 86 15.93 3.53 2.34
CA MET A 86 14.83 2.55 2.37
C MET A 86 13.51 3.23 2.00
N TYR A 87 12.79 2.62 1.09
CA TYR A 87 11.49 3.14 0.66
C TYR A 87 10.40 2.09 0.75
N MET A 88 9.38 2.35 1.55
CA MET A 88 8.20 1.51 1.64
C MET A 88 7.09 2.02 0.72
N SER A 89 6.82 1.25 -0.31
CA SER A 89 5.81 1.53 -1.33
C SER A 89 5.10 0.25 -1.78
N GLY A 90 4.99 0.00 -3.06
CA GLY A 90 4.37 -1.19 -3.63
C GLY A 90 4.97 -1.61 -4.96
N SER A 91 4.55 -2.80 -5.44
CA SER A 91 5.09 -3.44 -6.64
C SER A 91 4.96 -2.61 -7.92
N TRP A 92 4.05 -1.66 -7.99
CA TRP A 92 3.91 -0.74 -9.14
C TRP A 92 5.12 0.15 -9.39
N GLN A 93 6.02 0.27 -8.42
CA GLN A 93 7.26 1.03 -8.58
C GLN A 93 8.34 0.27 -9.36
N ILE A 94 8.25 -1.06 -9.46
CA ILE A 94 9.28 -1.90 -10.07
C ILE A 94 9.63 -1.47 -11.49
N PRO A 95 8.67 -1.30 -12.42
CA PRO A 95 8.99 -0.86 -13.78
C PRO A 95 9.68 0.50 -13.82
N GLN A 96 9.21 1.43 -12.97
CA GLN A 96 9.74 2.78 -12.90
C GLN A 96 11.16 2.81 -12.36
N PHE A 97 11.47 2.00 -11.34
CA PHE A 97 12.81 1.91 -10.79
C PHE A 97 13.79 1.24 -11.76
N ALA A 98 13.36 0.18 -12.44
CA ALA A 98 14.17 -0.45 -13.48
C ALA A 98 14.53 0.52 -14.60
N ASP A 99 13.60 1.37 -15.03
CA ASP A 99 13.79 2.37 -16.07
C ASP A 99 14.64 3.57 -15.60
N LYS A 100 14.27 4.19 -14.46
CA LYS A 100 14.90 5.44 -14.01
C LYS A 100 16.26 5.27 -13.36
N ILE A 101 16.43 4.22 -12.56
CA ILE A 101 17.70 3.96 -11.88
C ILE A 101 18.71 3.36 -12.86
N GLY A 102 18.25 2.44 -13.74
CA GLY A 102 19.15 1.76 -14.68
C GLY A 102 20.38 1.21 -13.95
N ASP A 103 21.57 1.59 -14.38
CA ASP A 103 22.86 1.16 -13.81
C ASP A 103 23.46 2.20 -12.85
N ALA A 104 22.70 3.21 -12.40
CA ALA A 104 23.22 4.26 -11.54
C ALA A 104 23.60 3.73 -10.14
N PHE A 105 22.80 2.80 -9.59
CA PHE A 105 23.10 2.10 -8.34
C PHE A 105 22.29 0.81 -8.22
N ASP A 106 22.72 -0.08 -7.33
CA ASP A 106 21.96 -1.31 -7.03
C ASP A 106 20.87 -1.07 -6.01
N TRP A 107 19.68 -1.59 -6.28
CA TRP A 107 18.54 -1.58 -5.38
C TRP A 107 17.89 -2.96 -5.29
N TRP A 108 17.33 -3.30 -4.14
CA TRP A 108 16.75 -4.61 -3.89
C TRP A 108 15.44 -4.49 -3.14
N ALA A 109 14.43 -5.24 -3.57
CA ALA A 109 13.23 -5.44 -2.77
C ALA A 109 13.51 -6.45 -1.66
N VAL A 110 13.01 -6.17 -0.47
CA VAL A 110 13.04 -7.10 0.67
C VAL A 110 11.62 -7.33 1.15
N PRO A 111 11.30 -8.50 1.73
CA PRO A 111 10.00 -8.72 2.35
C PRO A 111 9.71 -7.66 3.41
N ALA A 112 8.43 -7.27 3.55
CA ALA A 112 8.02 -6.40 4.64
C ALA A 112 8.39 -7.03 5.99
N PRO A 113 8.84 -6.25 6.98
CA PRO A 113 9.12 -6.77 8.31
C PRO A 113 7.89 -7.42 8.93
N CYS A 114 8.10 -8.54 9.62
CA CYS A 114 7.04 -9.16 10.41
C CYS A 114 6.81 -8.36 11.69
N GLY A 115 5.55 -8.21 12.08
CA GLY A 115 5.17 -7.77 13.42
C GLY A 115 5.00 -8.95 14.37
N ALA A 116 4.49 -8.65 15.57
CA ALA A 116 4.23 -9.67 16.59
C ALA A 116 3.13 -10.66 16.19
N ALA A 117 2.18 -10.23 15.36
CA ALA A 117 1.01 -11.03 14.97
C ALA A 117 1.14 -11.69 13.60
N ALA A 118 1.79 -11.05 12.63
CA ALA A 118 1.87 -11.55 11.26
C ALA A 118 3.06 -11.01 10.46
N CYS A 119 3.37 -11.69 9.35
CA CYS A 119 4.21 -11.18 8.27
C CYS A 119 3.28 -10.86 7.10
N THR A 120 2.70 -9.67 7.06
CA THR A 120 1.69 -9.30 6.07
C THR A 120 1.94 -7.92 5.47
N GLY A 121 1.43 -7.72 4.28
CA GLY A 121 1.26 -6.42 3.65
C GLY A 121 -0.22 -6.16 3.36
N MET A 122 -0.52 -5.06 2.68
CA MET A 122 -1.84 -4.79 2.16
C MET A 122 -1.96 -5.26 0.70
N PRO A 123 -3.02 -5.97 0.33
CA PRO A 123 -3.33 -6.20 -1.07
C PRO A 123 -3.72 -4.87 -1.71
N GLY A 124 -3.34 -4.69 -2.95
CA GLY A 124 -3.71 -3.53 -3.75
C GLY A 124 -3.99 -3.97 -5.17
N GLY A 125 -4.15 -3.02 -6.08
CA GLY A 125 -4.31 -3.31 -7.48
C GLY A 125 -5.32 -2.40 -8.18
N ALA A 126 -5.69 -2.81 -9.40
CA ALA A 126 -6.72 -2.20 -10.22
C ALA A 126 -7.67 -3.27 -10.72
N ALA A 127 -8.92 -2.91 -10.93
CA ALA A 127 -9.93 -3.79 -11.49
C ALA A 127 -10.53 -3.18 -12.76
N LEU A 128 -10.78 -4.02 -13.75
CA LEU A 128 -11.62 -3.65 -14.89
C LEU A 128 -13.08 -3.86 -14.50
N VAL A 129 -13.90 -2.86 -14.76
CA VAL A 129 -15.33 -2.91 -14.45
C VAL A 129 -16.17 -2.57 -15.67
N ALA A 130 -17.31 -3.23 -15.81
CA ALA A 130 -18.34 -2.87 -16.76
C ALA A 130 -19.23 -1.79 -16.14
N MET A 131 -19.43 -0.66 -16.84
CA MET A 131 -20.35 0.37 -16.38
C MET A 131 -21.79 -0.07 -16.55
N LYS A 132 -22.62 0.14 -15.53
CA LYS A 132 -24.05 -0.24 -15.52
C LYS A 132 -24.83 0.28 -16.74
N ASP A 133 -24.51 1.50 -17.17
CA ASP A 133 -25.23 2.20 -18.24
C ASP A 133 -24.65 1.98 -19.63
N THR A 134 -23.75 0.99 -19.79
CA THR A 134 -23.20 0.64 -21.11
C THR A 134 -24.30 0.30 -22.10
N LYS A 135 -24.17 0.77 -23.34
CA LYS A 135 -25.09 0.42 -24.43
C LYS A 135 -24.69 -0.88 -25.15
N HIS A 136 -23.56 -1.47 -24.75
CA HIS A 136 -22.96 -2.64 -25.40
C HIS A 136 -22.62 -3.74 -24.38
N PRO A 137 -23.56 -4.21 -23.54
CA PRO A 137 -23.24 -5.14 -22.44
C PRO A 137 -22.70 -6.49 -22.94
N ALA A 138 -23.20 -6.95 -24.11
CA ALA A 138 -22.75 -8.22 -24.68
C ALA A 138 -21.30 -8.15 -25.20
N GLU A 139 -20.93 -7.04 -25.82
CA GLU A 139 -19.59 -6.81 -26.35
C GLU A 139 -18.59 -6.59 -25.19
N VAL A 140 -19.00 -5.84 -24.14
CA VAL A 140 -18.19 -5.66 -22.95
C VAL A 140 -17.98 -7.00 -22.24
N GLY A 141 -19.02 -7.85 -22.13
CA GLY A 141 -18.88 -9.20 -21.59
C GLY A 141 -17.84 -10.03 -22.35
N LYS A 142 -17.91 -10.07 -23.69
CA LYS A 142 -16.93 -10.77 -24.52
C LYS A 142 -15.50 -10.24 -24.34
N LEU A 143 -15.34 -8.91 -24.21
CA LEU A 143 -14.03 -8.31 -23.94
C LEU A 143 -13.50 -8.73 -22.56
N MET A 144 -14.35 -8.70 -21.54
CA MET A 144 -13.95 -9.11 -20.20
C MET A 144 -13.59 -10.61 -20.15
N ASP A 145 -14.36 -11.46 -20.81
CA ASP A 145 -14.07 -12.89 -20.93
C ASP A 145 -12.72 -13.13 -21.64
N PHE A 146 -12.43 -12.39 -22.70
CA PHE A 146 -11.14 -12.48 -23.40
C PHE A 146 -9.98 -12.03 -22.50
N LEU A 147 -10.15 -10.90 -21.82
CA LEU A 147 -9.11 -10.36 -20.92
C LEU A 147 -8.90 -11.23 -19.67
N ALA A 148 -9.91 -12.01 -19.27
CA ALA A 148 -9.81 -12.94 -18.14
C ALA A 148 -9.16 -14.29 -18.50
N GLN A 149 -8.90 -14.57 -19.78
CA GLN A 149 -8.20 -15.79 -20.19
C GLN A 149 -6.78 -15.82 -19.65
N GLU A 150 -6.34 -17.01 -19.22
CA GLU A 150 -5.02 -17.19 -18.63
C GLU A 150 -3.89 -16.70 -19.54
N GLU A 151 -3.97 -16.97 -20.83
CA GLU A 151 -2.98 -16.53 -21.82
C GLU A 151 -2.94 -15.00 -21.96
N SER A 152 -4.10 -14.35 -22.04
CA SER A 152 -4.20 -12.87 -22.11
C SER A 152 -3.65 -12.22 -20.85
N LEU A 153 -3.97 -12.77 -19.68
CA LEU A 153 -3.46 -12.29 -18.39
C LEU A 153 -1.96 -12.54 -18.25
N ALA A 154 -1.45 -13.69 -18.65
CA ALA A 154 -0.02 -13.99 -18.61
C ALA A 154 0.78 -13.01 -19.49
N GLU A 155 0.30 -12.74 -20.70
CA GLU A 155 0.92 -11.73 -21.57
C GLU A 155 0.87 -10.33 -20.96
N PHE A 156 -0.29 -9.93 -20.41
CA PHE A 156 -0.46 -8.63 -19.78
C PHE A 156 0.49 -8.45 -18.60
N TYR A 157 0.49 -9.38 -17.64
CA TYR A 157 1.35 -9.31 -16.46
C TYR A 157 2.83 -9.41 -16.84
N GLY A 158 3.18 -10.26 -17.78
CA GLY A 158 4.54 -10.39 -18.29
C GLY A 158 5.08 -9.06 -18.83
N LYS A 159 4.30 -8.35 -19.64
CA LYS A 159 4.70 -7.08 -20.24
C LYS A 159 4.63 -5.88 -19.29
N THR A 160 3.67 -5.87 -18.39
CA THR A 160 3.47 -4.73 -17.47
C THR A 160 4.25 -4.84 -16.17
N LEU A 161 4.85 -5.98 -15.88
CA LEU A 161 5.56 -6.29 -14.65
C LEU A 161 4.67 -6.14 -13.40
N PHE A 162 3.37 -6.38 -13.52
CA PHE A 162 2.45 -6.40 -12.39
C PHE A 162 2.36 -7.79 -11.76
N ILE A 163 2.20 -7.81 -10.44
CA ILE A 163 1.95 -9.06 -9.71
C ILE A 163 0.55 -9.57 -10.07
N PRO A 164 0.41 -10.84 -10.50
CA PRO A 164 -0.86 -11.38 -10.95
C PRO A 164 -1.94 -11.40 -9.87
N GLY A 165 -3.13 -10.89 -10.20
CA GLY A 165 -4.36 -11.10 -9.42
C GLY A 165 -5.06 -12.43 -9.73
N HIS A 166 -4.59 -13.19 -10.71
CA HIS A 166 -5.12 -14.50 -11.09
C HIS A 166 -4.39 -15.60 -10.33
N LEU A 167 -5.12 -16.40 -9.54
CA LEU A 167 -4.55 -17.35 -8.57
C LEU A 167 -3.53 -18.32 -9.19
N LYS A 168 -3.85 -18.91 -10.34
CA LYS A 168 -2.97 -19.86 -11.00
C LYS A 168 -1.67 -19.21 -11.50
N LEU A 169 -1.75 -17.98 -12.02
CA LEU A 169 -0.58 -17.22 -12.45
C LEU A 169 0.23 -16.70 -11.25
N ALA A 170 -0.43 -16.33 -10.16
CA ALA A 170 0.25 -15.90 -8.95
C ALA A 170 1.07 -17.03 -8.29
N THR A 171 0.57 -18.28 -8.37
CA THR A 171 1.22 -19.47 -7.79
C THR A 171 2.13 -20.21 -8.77
N GLY A 172 1.75 -20.24 -10.04
CA GLY A 172 2.51 -20.93 -11.11
C GLY A 172 3.65 -20.10 -11.71
N GLY A 173 3.64 -18.81 -11.46
CA GLY A 173 4.61 -17.87 -12.01
C GLY A 173 4.19 -17.27 -13.34
N VAL A 174 4.76 -16.12 -13.66
CA VAL A 174 4.65 -15.42 -14.94
C VAL A 174 6.06 -15.20 -15.49
N ASP A 175 6.22 -15.38 -16.77
CA ASP A 175 7.47 -15.01 -17.45
C ASP A 175 7.47 -13.48 -17.66
N PHE A 176 8.11 -12.77 -16.75
CA PHE A 176 8.19 -11.32 -16.79
C PHE A 176 9.21 -10.85 -17.85
N ALA A 177 8.78 -10.00 -18.76
CA ALA A 177 9.55 -9.46 -19.86
C ALA A 177 10.55 -8.38 -19.37
N THR A 178 11.50 -8.78 -18.57
CA THR A 178 12.60 -7.92 -18.10
C THR A 178 13.89 -8.72 -17.99
N ASP A 179 15.02 -8.11 -18.35
CA ASP A 179 16.35 -8.67 -18.16
C ASP A 179 17.05 -8.08 -16.92
N ASP A 180 16.51 -7.03 -16.32
CA ASP A 180 17.07 -6.44 -15.09
C ASP A 180 16.95 -7.42 -13.92
N PRO A 181 18.09 -7.87 -13.34
CA PRO A 181 18.09 -8.82 -12.22
C PRO A 181 17.44 -8.25 -10.97
N ARG A 182 17.46 -6.93 -10.76
CA ARG A 182 16.87 -6.23 -9.63
C ARG A 182 15.34 -6.25 -9.74
N ALA A 183 14.82 -5.96 -10.95
CA ALA A 183 13.40 -6.07 -11.23
C ALA A 183 12.89 -7.51 -11.09
N LYS A 184 13.62 -8.50 -11.63
CA LYS A 184 13.30 -9.92 -11.45
C LYS A 184 13.23 -10.32 -9.98
N HIS A 185 14.23 -9.95 -9.19
CA HIS A 185 14.25 -10.21 -7.76
C HIS A 185 13.07 -9.53 -7.04
N ALA A 186 12.78 -8.27 -7.36
CA ALA A 186 11.66 -7.55 -6.78
C ALA A 186 10.32 -8.22 -7.08
N LEU A 187 10.08 -8.60 -8.34
CA LEU A 187 8.87 -9.33 -8.75
C LEU A 187 8.72 -10.66 -8.00
N GLN A 188 9.80 -11.40 -7.81
CA GLN A 188 9.80 -12.64 -7.02
C GLN A 188 9.50 -12.37 -5.55
N THR A 189 10.09 -11.34 -4.95
CA THR A 189 9.84 -10.93 -3.56
C THR A 189 8.37 -10.58 -3.33
N PHE A 190 7.79 -9.74 -4.20
CA PHE A 190 6.38 -9.38 -4.09
C PHE A 190 5.43 -10.55 -4.38
N SER A 191 5.72 -11.39 -5.38
CA SER A 191 4.93 -12.60 -5.64
C SER A 191 4.97 -13.56 -4.45
N GLY A 192 6.14 -13.73 -3.84
CA GLY A 192 6.32 -14.55 -2.64
C GLY A 192 5.58 -14.02 -1.41
N ALA A 193 5.28 -12.72 -1.36
CA ALA A 193 4.50 -12.11 -0.28
C ALA A 193 2.98 -12.32 -0.41
N VAL A 194 2.46 -12.63 -1.60
CA VAL A 194 1.01 -12.80 -1.82
C VAL A 194 0.37 -13.83 -0.88
N PRO A 195 0.94 -15.04 -0.69
CA PRO A 195 0.36 -16.03 0.22
C PRO A 195 0.38 -15.65 1.69
N THR A 196 1.17 -14.64 2.08
CA THR A 196 1.30 -14.20 3.48
C THR A 196 0.33 -13.09 3.85
N ILE A 197 -0.43 -12.55 2.88
CA ILE A 197 -1.40 -11.50 3.14
C ILE A 197 -2.50 -12.05 4.06
N SER A 198 -2.71 -11.40 5.19
CA SER A 198 -3.70 -11.82 6.19
C SER A 198 -5.14 -11.60 5.72
N SER A 199 -6.08 -12.37 6.29
CA SER A 199 -7.51 -12.16 6.03
C SER A 199 -7.98 -10.77 6.41
N VAL A 200 -7.50 -10.22 7.53
CA VAL A 200 -7.81 -8.84 7.97
C VAL A 200 -7.44 -7.81 6.90
N ALA A 201 -6.29 -7.99 6.22
CA ALA A 201 -5.87 -7.09 5.15
C ALA A 201 -6.79 -7.20 3.91
N PHE A 202 -7.26 -8.40 3.58
CA PHE A 202 -8.24 -8.60 2.50
C PHE A 202 -9.61 -8.03 2.88
N ASP A 203 -10.09 -8.27 4.10
CA ASP A 203 -11.36 -7.76 4.59
C ASP A 203 -11.37 -6.22 4.57
N LEU A 204 -10.30 -5.59 5.06
CA LEU A 204 -10.15 -4.14 5.01
C LEU A 204 -10.11 -3.60 3.58
N GLN A 205 -9.35 -4.24 2.68
CA GLN A 205 -9.28 -3.83 1.27
C GLN A 205 -10.62 -4.00 0.56
N GLY A 206 -11.37 -5.07 0.87
CA GLY A 206 -12.69 -5.37 0.30
C GLY A 206 -13.84 -4.59 0.93
N TYR A 207 -13.63 -3.95 2.06
CA TYR A 207 -14.68 -3.23 2.76
C TYR A 207 -15.18 -2.03 1.95
N LYS A 208 -16.50 -1.94 1.75
CA LYS A 208 -17.13 -0.91 0.88
C LYS A 208 -16.77 0.54 1.26
N ASN A 209 -16.50 0.79 2.54
CA ASN A 209 -16.14 2.10 3.08
C ASN A 209 -14.67 2.17 3.54
N ASN A 210 -13.78 1.34 3.02
CA ASN A 210 -12.36 1.31 3.40
C ASN A 210 -11.68 2.67 3.25
N ARG A 211 -12.09 3.50 2.27
CA ARG A 211 -11.56 4.86 2.06
C ARG A 211 -11.87 5.78 3.24
N VAL A 212 -13.00 5.61 3.92
CA VAL A 212 -13.31 6.34 5.15
C VAL A 212 -12.26 6.04 6.20
N MET A 213 -11.98 4.75 6.43
CA MET A 213 -10.97 4.31 7.40
C MET A 213 -9.55 4.79 7.02
N PHE A 214 -9.14 4.62 5.76
CA PHE A 214 -7.82 5.05 5.30
C PHE A 214 -7.64 6.56 5.40
N ASN A 215 -8.66 7.34 5.05
CA ASN A 215 -8.59 8.80 5.12
C ASN A 215 -8.55 9.30 6.57
N ALA A 216 -9.38 8.77 7.46
CA ALA A 216 -9.36 9.12 8.87
C ALA A 216 -7.99 8.83 9.49
N LEU A 217 -7.45 7.63 9.24
CA LEU A 217 -6.13 7.24 9.72
C LEU A 217 -5.05 8.23 9.26
N ILE A 218 -4.92 8.43 7.94
CA ILE A 218 -3.78 9.19 7.44
C ILE A 218 -3.88 10.68 7.73
N SER A 219 -5.09 11.25 7.73
CA SER A 219 -5.30 12.67 8.01
C SER A 219 -4.96 12.99 9.47
N ARG A 220 -5.47 12.21 10.40
CA ARG A 220 -5.26 12.48 11.83
C ARG A 220 -3.85 12.12 12.29
N LEU A 221 -3.26 11.05 11.73
CA LEU A 221 -1.85 10.75 11.96
C LEU A 221 -0.94 11.87 11.44
N ASN A 222 -1.24 12.42 10.27
CA ASN A 222 -0.49 13.55 9.74
C ASN A 222 -0.54 14.78 10.67
N GLU A 223 -1.72 15.14 11.18
CA GLU A 223 -1.87 16.24 12.13
C GLU A 223 -1.02 16.02 13.40
N ALA A 224 -0.92 14.77 13.86
CA ALA A 224 -0.04 14.45 14.99
C ALA A 224 1.45 14.58 14.61
N ILE A 225 1.88 14.05 13.47
CA ILE A 225 3.28 14.10 13.01
C ILE A 225 3.77 15.54 12.85
N VAL A 226 2.93 16.43 12.32
CA VAL A 226 3.28 17.84 12.13
C VAL A 226 3.08 18.70 13.40
N GLY A 227 2.55 18.12 14.49
CA GLY A 227 2.43 18.75 15.80
C GLY A 227 1.14 19.56 16.01
N GLU A 228 0.12 19.38 15.18
CA GLU A 228 -1.20 20.01 15.35
C GLU A 228 -2.06 19.28 16.38
N LEU A 229 -1.84 17.97 16.56
CA LEU A 229 -2.52 17.12 17.55
C LEU A 229 -1.50 16.31 18.35
N THR A 230 -1.92 15.86 19.54
CA THR A 230 -1.27 14.69 20.16
C THR A 230 -1.76 13.41 19.50
N LEU A 231 -1.03 12.29 19.66
CA LEU A 231 -1.50 10.99 19.16
C LEU A 231 -2.84 10.59 19.76
N ASP A 232 -3.06 10.82 21.07
CA ASP A 232 -4.34 10.53 21.73
C ASP A 232 -5.50 11.34 21.13
N GLN A 233 -5.26 12.61 20.82
CA GLN A 233 -6.25 13.44 20.12
C GLN A 233 -6.51 12.94 18.69
N ALA A 234 -5.45 12.50 17.99
CA ALA A 234 -5.57 11.93 16.67
C ALA A 234 -6.42 10.65 16.70
N TYR A 235 -6.19 9.75 17.66
CA TYR A 235 -6.99 8.53 17.81
C TYR A 235 -8.47 8.83 18.07
N ALA A 236 -8.78 9.74 19.00
CA ALA A 236 -10.15 10.12 19.29
C ALA A 236 -10.86 10.68 18.04
N ARG A 237 -10.16 11.51 17.26
CA ARG A 237 -10.71 12.07 16.01
C ARG A 237 -10.81 11.06 14.88
N MET A 238 -9.94 10.05 14.80
CA MET A 238 -10.09 8.95 13.83
C MET A 238 -11.42 8.22 14.02
N GLU A 239 -11.75 7.85 15.26
CA GLU A 239 -13.01 7.18 15.60
C GLU A 239 -14.22 8.07 15.31
N GLU A 240 -14.17 9.35 15.69
CA GLU A 240 -15.23 10.32 15.41
C GLU A 240 -15.47 10.50 13.90
N ASP A 241 -14.41 10.68 13.11
CA ASP A 241 -14.50 10.84 11.66
C ASP A 241 -15.12 9.63 10.99
N ILE A 242 -14.73 8.42 11.40
CA ILE A 242 -15.29 7.18 10.86
C ILE A 242 -16.77 7.10 11.18
N ALA A 243 -17.16 7.31 12.44
CA ALA A 243 -18.55 7.25 12.86
C ALA A 243 -19.44 8.25 12.11
N ASN A 244 -18.98 9.51 11.99
CA ASN A 244 -19.72 10.57 11.30
C ASN A 244 -19.88 10.27 9.80
N GLN A 245 -18.79 9.89 9.11
CA GLN A 245 -18.84 9.62 7.68
C GLN A 245 -19.65 8.35 7.34
N LEU A 246 -19.64 7.34 8.19
CA LEU A 246 -20.48 6.16 8.01
C LEU A 246 -21.96 6.48 8.24
N ALA A 247 -22.29 7.33 9.22
CA ALA A 247 -23.66 7.79 9.46
C ALA A 247 -24.19 8.60 8.26
N GLU A 248 -23.39 9.51 7.69
CA GLU A 248 -23.75 10.24 6.48
C GLU A 248 -24.04 9.31 5.30
N LYS A 249 -23.16 8.34 5.05
CA LYS A 249 -23.34 7.36 3.95
C LYS A 249 -24.52 6.41 4.13
N ALA A 250 -24.99 6.22 5.35
CA ALA A 250 -26.19 5.41 5.62
C ALA A 250 -27.50 6.17 5.28
N LEU A 251 -27.43 7.48 5.06
CA LEU A 251 -28.57 8.33 4.67
C LEU A 251 -28.70 8.51 3.15
N GLU A 252 -27.66 8.12 2.37
CA GLU A 252 -27.65 8.12 0.89
C GLU A 252 -28.25 6.81 0.31
#